data_54e979a4ec022ea3560336336f95d386
#
_entry.id   54e979a4ec022ea3560336336f95d386
#
_cell.length_a   1.000
_cell.length_b   1.000
_cell.length_c   1.000
_cell.angle_alpha   90.00
_cell.angle_beta   90.00
_cell.angle_gamma   90.00
#
_symmetry.space_group_name_H-M   'P 1'
#
loop_
_entity.id
_entity.type
_entity.pdbx_description
1 polymer ?
#
loop_
_entity_poly.entity_id
_entity_poly.type
_entity_poly.pdbx_seq_one_letter_code
_entity_poly.pdbx_strand_id
1 'polypeptide(L)'
;MKRIGVLTSGGDAPGMNAALRAVVRTTVYMGVEIYGIYEGYRGLLDGNIKELNVANMADIIQRGGTALRSARCAEFHTSEGIQKGIDMIKVFKLESLVVLDGDERR
;
A
#
# COMPACT_ATOMS: atom_id res chain seq x y z
N MET A 1 -2.56 7.57 17.54
CA MET A 1 -2.37 6.20 17.06
C MET A 1 -1.65 6.23 15.72
N LYS A 2 -0.67 5.36 15.55
CA LYS A 2 0.11 5.34 14.32
C LYS A 2 -0.70 4.81 13.15
N ARG A 3 -0.45 5.36 11.99
CA ARG A 3 -1.09 4.94 10.75
C ARG A 3 -0.02 4.57 9.75
N ILE A 4 -0.16 3.39 9.17
CA ILE A 4 0.80 2.89 8.20
C ILE A 4 0.05 2.60 6.91
N GLY A 5 0.59 3.13 5.81
CA GLY A 5 0.04 2.83 4.49
C GLY A 5 0.84 1.72 3.85
N VAL A 6 0.17 0.86 3.09
CA VAL A 6 0.84 -0.19 2.35
C VAL A 6 0.35 -0.18 0.92
N LEU A 7 1.29 -0.25 -0.01
CA LEU A 7 0.95 -0.38 -1.42
C LEU A 7 1.83 -1.44 -2.06
N THR A 8 1.36 -1.97 -3.16
CA THR A 8 2.13 -2.94 -3.94
C THR A 8 2.53 -2.28 -5.25
N SER A 9 3.73 -2.56 -5.69
CA SER A 9 4.31 -1.98 -6.89
C SER A 9 4.90 -3.09 -7.75
N GLY A 10 5.00 -2.85 -9.04
CA GLY A 10 5.53 -3.84 -9.94
C GLY A 10 4.52 -4.93 -10.23
N GLY A 11 4.99 -6.03 -10.79
CA GLY A 11 4.10 -7.15 -11.11
C GLY A 11 3.84 -8.03 -9.91
N ASP A 12 2.88 -8.92 -10.06
CA ASP A 12 2.62 -9.92 -9.03
C ASP A 12 3.80 -10.87 -8.93
N ALA A 13 4.24 -11.11 -7.72
CA ALA A 13 5.26 -12.09 -7.45
C ALA A 13 4.78 -12.96 -6.29
N PRO A 14 5.15 -14.25 -6.28
CA PRO A 14 4.68 -15.13 -5.20
C PRO A 14 5.02 -14.62 -3.81
N GLY A 15 6.22 -14.04 -3.65
CA GLY A 15 6.64 -13.55 -2.36
C GLY A 15 5.88 -12.33 -1.89
N MET A 16 5.25 -11.60 -2.82
CA MET A 16 4.53 -10.39 -2.46
C MET A 16 3.30 -10.70 -1.61
N ASN A 17 2.61 -11.79 -1.92
CA ASN A 17 1.44 -12.15 -1.13
C ASN A 17 1.81 -12.46 0.31
N ALA A 18 2.90 -13.20 0.50
CA ALA A 18 3.35 -13.53 1.85
C ALA A 18 3.80 -12.27 2.58
N ALA A 19 4.49 -11.38 1.89
CA ALA A 19 4.95 -10.14 2.49
C ALA A 19 3.77 -9.27 2.92
N LEU A 20 2.77 -9.16 2.08
CA LEU A 20 1.59 -8.35 2.42
C LEU A 20 0.87 -8.92 3.63
N ARG A 21 0.70 -10.24 3.68
CA ARG A 21 0.07 -10.86 4.83
C ARG A 21 0.86 -10.61 6.10
N ALA A 22 2.18 -10.70 6.01
CA ALA A 22 3.03 -10.47 7.16
C ALA A 22 2.89 -9.04 7.67
N VAL A 23 2.87 -8.07 6.75
CA VAL A 23 2.70 -6.66 7.14
C VAL A 23 1.36 -6.47 7.86
N VAL A 24 0.29 -7.00 7.28
CA VAL A 24 -1.04 -6.83 7.85
C VAL A 24 -1.11 -7.45 9.23
N ARG A 25 -0.61 -8.66 9.37
CA ARG A 25 -0.67 -9.34 10.66
C ARG A 25 0.17 -8.63 11.71
N THR A 26 1.35 -8.16 11.32
CA THR A 26 2.23 -7.46 12.24
C THR A 26 1.59 -6.16 12.73
N THR A 27 0.96 -5.40 11.82
CA THR A 27 0.34 -4.15 12.22
C THR A 27 -0.85 -4.37 13.13
N VAL A 28 -1.63 -5.42 12.86
CA VAL A 28 -2.74 -5.77 13.74
C VAL A 28 -2.21 -6.15 15.13
N TYR A 29 -1.15 -6.94 15.16
CA TYR A 29 -0.57 -7.37 16.42
C TYR A 29 -0.05 -6.18 17.22
N MET A 30 0.52 -5.20 16.55
CA MET A 30 1.09 -4.02 17.20
C MET A 30 0.05 -2.96 17.56
N GLY A 31 -1.18 -3.12 17.10
CA GLY A 31 -2.23 -2.17 17.40
C GLY A 31 -2.15 -0.88 16.60
N VAL A 32 -1.49 -0.89 15.44
CA VAL A 32 -1.46 0.28 14.58
C VAL A 32 -2.56 0.20 13.54
N GLU A 33 -2.98 1.39 13.07
CA GLU A 33 -3.96 1.44 11.99
C GLU A 33 -3.24 1.23 10.66
N ILE A 34 -3.82 0.38 9.82
CA ILE A 34 -3.24 0.12 8.53
C ILE A 34 -4.18 0.58 7.43
N TYR A 35 -3.62 1.25 6.45
CA TYR A 35 -4.36 1.77 5.30
C TYR A 35 -3.84 1.12 4.05
N GLY A 36 -4.75 0.60 3.25
CA GLY A 36 -4.40 0.02 1.96
C GLY A 36 -4.46 1.08 0.88
N ILE A 37 -3.42 1.14 0.07
CA ILE A 37 -3.36 2.07 -1.06
C ILE A 37 -3.60 1.23 -2.30
N TYR A 38 -4.75 1.41 -2.92
CA TYR A 38 -5.17 0.59 -4.04
C TYR A 38 -4.61 1.13 -5.34
N GLU A 39 -4.11 0.22 -6.18
CA GLU A 39 -3.54 0.54 -7.48
C GLU A 39 -2.21 1.28 -7.38
N GLY A 40 -1.43 0.93 -6.36
CA GLY A 40 -0.05 1.38 -6.26
C GLY A 40 0.10 2.89 -6.20
N TYR A 41 1.12 3.39 -6.89
CA TYR A 41 1.39 4.83 -6.85
C TYR A 41 0.28 5.64 -7.50
N ARG A 42 -0.41 5.08 -8.50
CA ARG A 42 -1.56 5.77 -9.08
C ARG A 42 -2.62 6.02 -8.01
N GLY A 43 -2.89 5.01 -7.21
CA GLY A 43 -3.87 5.16 -6.14
C GLY A 43 -3.41 6.14 -5.08
N LEU A 44 -2.10 6.18 -4.81
CA LEU A 44 -1.58 7.16 -3.86
C LEU A 44 -1.88 8.59 -4.34
N LEU A 45 -1.62 8.86 -5.60
CA LEU A 45 -1.87 10.20 -6.14
C LEU A 45 -3.35 10.53 -6.21
N ASP A 46 -4.18 9.54 -6.46
CA ASP A 46 -5.62 9.74 -6.59
C ASP A 46 -6.34 9.74 -5.26
N GLY A 47 -5.65 9.42 -4.18
CA GLY A 47 -6.29 9.34 -2.87
C GLY A 47 -7.10 8.07 -2.68
N ASN A 48 -6.79 7.01 -3.41
CA ASN A 48 -7.50 5.74 -3.30
C ASN A 48 -6.92 4.95 -2.13
N ILE A 49 -7.12 5.49 -0.95
CA ILE A 49 -6.51 5.00 0.29
C ILE A 49 -7.64 4.73 1.27
N LYS A 50 -7.70 3.52 1.78
CA LYS A 50 -8.77 3.13 2.68
C LYS A 50 -8.23 2.43 3.90
N GLU A 51 -8.82 2.75 5.04
CA GLU A 51 -8.47 2.03 6.26
C GLU A 51 -8.94 0.59 6.13
N LEU A 52 -8.07 -0.33 6.53
CA LEU A 52 -8.39 -1.74 6.45
C LEU A 52 -8.99 -2.20 7.77
N ASN A 53 -10.31 -2.42 7.77
CA ASN A 53 -10.98 -2.95 8.94
C ASN A 53 -10.84 -4.47 8.94
N VAL A 54 -11.45 -5.13 9.93
CA VAL A 54 -11.31 -6.57 10.09
C VAL A 54 -11.76 -7.32 8.83
N ALA A 55 -12.87 -6.89 8.24
CA ALA A 55 -13.37 -7.57 7.05
C ALA A 55 -12.42 -7.38 5.86
N ASN A 56 -11.93 -6.15 5.68
CA ASN A 56 -10.99 -5.86 4.59
C ASN A 56 -9.68 -6.62 4.79
N MET A 57 -9.22 -6.72 6.03
CA MET A 57 -7.98 -7.43 6.31
C MET A 57 -8.11 -8.92 6.00
N ALA A 58 -9.27 -9.49 6.27
CA ALA A 58 -9.48 -10.89 5.92
C ALA A 58 -9.38 -11.10 4.41
N ASP A 59 -9.96 -10.18 3.63
CA ASP A 59 -9.88 -10.25 2.18
C ASP A 59 -8.44 -10.11 1.69
N ILE A 60 -7.69 -9.18 2.28
CA ILE A 60 -6.29 -8.97 1.93
C ILE A 60 -5.47 -10.24 2.22
N ILE A 61 -5.68 -10.84 3.38
CA ILE A 61 -4.95 -12.03 3.77
C ILE A 61 -5.26 -13.17 2.80
N GLN A 62 -6.50 -13.27 2.35
CA GLN A 62 -6.90 -14.34 1.45
C GLN A 62 -6.43 -14.12 0.03
N ARG A 63 -6.51 -12.88 -0.47
CA ARG A 63 -6.19 -12.56 -1.86
C ARG A 63 -4.75 -12.10 -2.05
N GLY A 64 -4.12 -11.64 -0.98
CA GLY A 64 -2.75 -11.19 -1.08
C GLY A 64 -2.60 -9.95 -1.93
N GLY A 65 -1.50 -9.90 -2.69
CA GLY A 65 -1.19 -8.73 -3.50
C GLY A 65 -2.24 -8.37 -4.52
N THR A 66 -3.04 -9.35 -4.97
CA THR A 66 -4.08 -9.05 -5.95
C THR A 66 -5.18 -8.17 -5.40
N ALA A 67 -5.32 -8.11 -4.07
CA ALA A 67 -6.36 -7.28 -3.48
C ALA A 67 -6.06 -5.80 -3.65
N LEU A 68 -4.80 -5.41 -3.55
CA LEU A 68 -4.42 -4.01 -3.66
C LEU A 68 -4.10 -3.62 -5.09
N ARG A 69 -3.55 -4.55 -5.87
CA ARG A 69 -3.16 -4.31 -7.23
C ARG A 69 -2.03 -3.28 -7.34
N SER A 70 -1.53 -3.14 -8.54
CA SER A 70 -0.58 -2.08 -8.86
C SER A 70 -0.95 -1.53 -10.23
N ALA A 71 -0.59 -0.29 -10.47
CA ALA A 71 -0.84 0.35 -11.75
C ALA A 71 0.33 1.25 -12.07
N ARG A 72 0.64 1.35 -13.35
CA ARG A 72 1.70 2.24 -13.77
C ARG A 72 1.32 3.67 -13.48
N CYS A 73 2.31 4.44 -13.05
CA CYS A 73 2.10 5.85 -12.75
C CYS A 73 3.32 6.64 -13.15
N ALA A 74 3.37 7.00 -14.43
CA ALA A 74 4.49 7.82 -14.91
C ALA A 74 4.55 9.15 -14.20
N GLU A 75 3.41 9.67 -13.80
CA GLU A 75 3.33 10.95 -13.12
C GLU A 75 4.15 10.94 -11.82
N PHE A 76 4.26 9.79 -11.17
CA PHE A 76 4.97 9.70 -9.91
C PHE A 76 6.46 9.95 -10.06
N HIS A 77 6.98 9.92 -11.30
CA HIS A 77 8.39 10.19 -11.56
C HIS A 77 8.67 11.67 -11.73
N THR A 78 7.66 12.51 -11.68
CA THR A 78 7.84 13.95 -11.78
C THR A 78 7.89 14.56 -10.40
N SER A 79 8.49 15.76 -10.30
CA SER A 79 8.53 16.47 -9.03
C SER A 79 7.13 16.76 -8.52
N GLU A 80 6.23 17.12 -9.43
CA GLU A 80 4.86 17.42 -9.05
C GLU A 80 4.14 16.18 -8.54
N GLY A 81 4.37 15.05 -9.19
CA GLY A 81 3.75 13.81 -8.76
C GLY A 81 4.24 13.37 -7.39
N ILE A 82 5.55 13.50 -7.15
CA ILE A 82 6.11 13.15 -5.85
C ILE A 82 5.53 14.05 -4.76
N GLN A 83 5.43 15.35 -5.04
CA GLN A 83 4.86 16.28 -4.07
C GLN A 83 3.40 15.93 -3.78
N LYS A 84 2.65 15.58 -4.82
CA LYS A 84 1.26 15.19 -4.66
C LYS A 84 1.13 13.96 -3.78
N GLY A 85 2.03 12.99 -3.97
CA GLY A 85 2.06 11.81 -3.12
C GLY A 85 2.34 12.16 -1.68
N ILE A 86 3.30 13.03 -1.44
CA ILE A 86 3.62 13.49 -0.10
C ILE A 86 2.41 14.17 0.53
N ASP A 87 1.72 15.00 -0.25
CA ASP A 87 0.54 15.69 0.26
C ASP A 87 -0.55 14.70 0.66
N MET A 88 -0.73 13.65 -0.12
CA MET A 88 -1.72 12.62 0.21
C MET A 88 -1.35 11.87 1.48
N ILE A 89 -0.06 11.58 1.66
CA ILE A 89 0.40 10.95 2.88
C ILE A 89 0.05 11.84 4.08
N LYS A 90 0.21 13.14 3.93
CA LYS A 90 -0.12 14.07 5.01
C LYS A 90 -1.62 14.17 5.23
N VAL A 91 -2.40 14.20 4.16
CA VAL A 91 -3.86 14.29 4.29
C VAL A 91 -4.41 13.10 5.06
N PHE A 92 -3.91 11.90 4.79
CA PHE A 92 -4.35 10.70 5.48
C PHE A 92 -3.59 10.47 6.78
N LYS A 93 -2.64 11.33 7.11
CA LYS A 93 -1.86 11.27 8.34
C LYS A 93 -1.12 9.94 8.49
N LEU A 94 -0.57 9.46 7.40
CA LEU A 94 0.22 8.24 7.42
C LEU A 94 1.60 8.55 7.96
N GLU A 95 2.05 7.79 8.95
CA GLU A 95 3.35 8.00 9.55
C GLU A 95 4.45 7.26 8.81
N SER A 96 4.09 6.19 8.12
CA SER A 96 5.04 5.49 7.29
C SER A 96 4.33 4.84 6.12
N LEU A 97 5.10 4.55 5.09
CA LEU A 97 4.59 3.94 3.87
C LEU A 97 5.43 2.71 3.60
N VAL A 98 4.77 1.56 3.53
CA VAL A 98 5.44 0.32 3.19
C VAL A 98 5.15 0.01 1.73
N VAL A 99 6.21 -0.13 0.95
CA VAL A 99 6.09 -0.44 -0.47
C VAL A 99 6.56 -1.86 -0.68
N LEU A 100 5.66 -2.70 -1.17
CA LEU A 100 5.99 -4.08 -1.49
C LEU A 100 6.18 -4.16 -3.00
N ASP A 101 7.41 -4.38 -3.40
CA ASP A 101 7.78 -4.36 -4.82
C ASP A 101 7.92 -5.78 -5.32
N GLY A 102 7.07 -6.14 -6.28
CA GLY A 102 7.10 -7.47 -6.86
C GLY A 102 8.05 -7.63 -8.01
N ASP A 103 8.82 -6.59 -8.30
CA ASP A 103 9.77 -6.63 -9.41
C ASP A 103 10.95 -7.51 -9.05
N GLU A 104 11.17 -8.51 -9.86
CA GLU A 104 12.21 -9.51 -9.61
C GLU A 104 13.53 -9.22 -10.28
N ARG A 105 13.63 -8.10 -10.98
CA ARG A 105 14.87 -7.76 -11.64
C ARG A 105 15.97 -7.54 -10.63
N ARG A 106 17.12 -8.05 -10.96
CA ARG A 106 18.31 -7.81 -10.12
C ARG A 106 19.56 -7.98 -10.94
#